data_25077d425bc4f70ee6c537aa5b3c1550
#
_entry.id   25077d425bc4f70ee6c537aa5b3c1550
#
_cell.length_a   1.000
_cell.length_b   1.000
_cell.length_c   1.000
_cell.angle_alpha   90.00
_cell.angle_beta   90.00
_cell.angle_gamma   90.00
#
_symmetry.space_group_name_H-M   'P 1'
#
loop_
_entity.id
_entity.type
_entity.pdbx_description
1 polymer ?
#
loop_
_entity_poly.entity_id
_entity_poly.type
_entity_poly.pdbx_seq_one_letter_code
_entity_poly.pdbx_strand_id
1 'polypeptide(L)'
;MTARYDAIIIGGGHNGLVAAAYLARAGARTVVCEGRHKTGGAATTDSPWPEAPEFKVTRLSYVMSLMPPTIQRDLRLDAHGYNVYPMGPYYQAFPEGGSIQLFADDAKRNYESIARWSKHDADAMPRWDAWLAGLADVLGPMLTTAPPRLGSHRPRDLRDTLRLAWRNRGLDVRKIGDLTRLMTMSIADLLDDWFESSQVKGALAVNGVIGTWAGPYSAGTAYVMAHHSIGDVGDGHLGSWGFPEGGMGAVAAAIERSARSLGAEIRTRAPVARVLVSGDRAAGVVLADGTELRAPIVVSTLHPRTAFLDQVGREHLPPDFVTDIERWKSRSGVVKINLALSELPDFTANPGARLQEHHTGSVEMAPSLEFIERAFQDARAGRPAVAPFSDGVIPTSFDSTLSPPGTHIMSLFTQWVPADWNLAPHRPELEAYADRVIGLYDEVAPNFKASILHRDIVGPHEMETEYGLIGGNIFHGELSLEQLFHMRPAPGYADYRTPVPGLYYGGSATHAGGGVCGIPGWQAARAAIADRKAESQAARRTATLRGGAGGGRGRERGRRA
;
A
#
# COMPACT_ATOMS: atom_id res chain seq x y z
N MET A 1 28.34 6.95 24.19
CA MET A 1 27.91 5.59 24.60
C MET A 1 27.06 4.99 23.52
N THR A 2 27.41 3.81 22.99
CA THR A 2 26.62 3.12 21.96
C THR A 2 25.33 2.57 22.57
N ALA A 3 24.18 3.07 22.16
CA ALA A 3 22.88 2.58 22.67
C ALA A 3 22.60 1.18 22.11
N ARG A 4 22.19 0.27 22.97
CA ARG A 4 21.93 -1.13 22.61
C ARG A 4 20.45 -1.45 22.68
N TYR A 5 19.91 -1.95 21.59
CA TYR A 5 18.53 -2.39 21.42
C TYR A 5 18.46 -3.88 21.09
N ASP A 6 17.27 -4.48 21.16
CA ASP A 6 17.02 -5.82 20.61
C ASP A 6 16.62 -5.74 19.14
N ALA A 7 15.96 -4.63 18.73
CA ALA A 7 15.54 -4.40 17.36
C ALA A 7 15.61 -2.92 16.96
N ILE A 8 16.04 -2.64 15.75
CA ILE A 8 16.03 -1.32 15.11
C ILE A 8 15.17 -1.39 13.86
N ILE A 9 14.28 -0.42 13.69
CA ILE A 9 13.42 -0.27 12.53
C ILE A 9 13.89 0.95 11.73
N ILE A 10 14.15 0.79 10.46
CA ILE A 10 14.53 1.85 9.53
C ILE A 10 13.28 2.28 8.75
N GLY A 11 12.83 3.52 8.99
CA GLY A 11 11.62 4.11 8.43
C GLY A 11 10.41 4.00 9.37
N GLY A 12 9.80 5.14 9.68
CA GLY A 12 8.63 5.31 10.54
C GLY A 12 7.32 5.42 9.76
N GLY A 13 7.23 4.86 8.55
CA GLY A 13 5.97 4.66 7.84
C GLY A 13 5.09 3.63 8.53
N HIS A 14 3.82 3.49 8.11
CA HIS A 14 2.87 2.56 8.71
C HIS A 14 3.42 1.13 8.86
N ASN A 15 4.17 0.61 7.90
CA ASN A 15 4.80 -0.71 7.97
C ASN A 15 5.86 -0.79 9.08
N GLY A 16 6.72 0.24 9.20
CA GLY A 16 7.75 0.29 10.24
C GLY A 16 7.15 0.41 11.64
N LEU A 17 6.11 1.21 11.79
CA LEU A 17 5.38 1.36 13.06
C LEU A 17 4.70 0.04 13.47
N VAL A 18 4.08 -0.68 12.52
CA VAL A 18 3.51 -2.02 12.77
C VAL A 18 4.61 -3.01 13.17
N ALA A 19 5.75 -3.04 12.47
CA ALA A 19 6.87 -3.91 12.83
C ALA A 19 7.38 -3.62 14.24
N ALA A 20 7.52 -2.34 14.60
CA ALA A 20 7.95 -1.91 15.92
C ALA A 20 6.96 -2.35 17.01
N ALA A 21 5.65 -2.17 16.78
CA ALA A 21 4.62 -2.56 17.73
C ALA A 21 4.65 -4.08 18.00
N TYR A 22 4.75 -4.91 16.96
CA TYR A 22 4.81 -6.38 17.13
C TYR A 22 6.09 -6.85 17.80
N LEU A 23 7.25 -6.24 17.52
CA LEU A 23 8.51 -6.57 18.19
C LEU A 23 8.50 -6.13 19.64
N ALA A 24 8.02 -4.93 19.96
CA ALA A 24 7.87 -4.46 21.33
C ALA A 24 6.87 -5.32 22.12
N ARG A 25 5.72 -5.70 21.54
CA ARG A 25 4.76 -6.65 22.12
C ARG A 25 5.39 -8.00 22.44
N ALA A 26 6.38 -8.42 21.64
CA ALA A 26 7.15 -9.65 21.91
C ALA A 26 8.25 -9.48 22.98
N GLY A 27 8.35 -8.32 23.62
CA GLY A 27 9.31 -8.00 24.67
C GLY A 27 10.68 -7.55 24.17
N ALA A 28 10.81 -7.19 22.88
CA ALA A 28 12.05 -6.65 22.33
C ALA A 28 12.17 -5.13 22.64
N ARG A 29 13.30 -4.69 23.17
CA ARG A 29 13.63 -3.26 23.26
C ARG A 29 13.84 -2.72 21.86
N THR A 30 12.83 -2.01 21.34
CA THR A 30 12.74 -1.61 19.92
C THR A 30 12.85 -0.11 19.76
N VAL A 31 13.60 0.35 18.74
CA VAL A 31 13.66 1.74 18.31
C VAL A 31 13.33 1.86 16.83
N VAL A 32 12.52 2.87 16.48
CA VAL A 32 12.27 3.31 15.11
C VAL A 32 13.13 4.52 14.81
N CYS A 33 13.83 4.50 13.69
CA CYS A 33 14.60 5.62 13.14
C CYS A 33 13.88 6.17 11.91
N GLU A 34 13.24 7.33 12.05
CA GLU A 34 12.54 8.04 10.98
C GLU A 34 13.34 9.28 10.56
N GLY A 35 13.57 9.44 9.25
CA GLY A 35 14.37 10.56 8.72
C GLY A 35 13.63 11.89 8.76
N ARG A 36 12.31 11.86 8.58
CA ARG A 36 11.48 13.08 8.57
C ARG A 36 11.23 13.60 10.00
N HIS A 37 10.62 14.79 10.07
CA HIS A 37 10.24 15.41 11.35
C HIS A 37 9.03 14.72 12.02
N LYS A 38 8.30 13.88 11.29
CA LYS A 38 7.14 13.11 11.77
C LYS A 38 7.09 11.72 11.11
N THR A 39 6.39 10.80 11.75
CA THR A 39 6.11 9.46 11.24
C THR A 39 4.96 9.47 10.23
N GLY A 40 4.68 8.29 9.63
CA GLY A 40 3.56 8.04 8.73
C GLY A 40 3.98 7.69 7.30
N GLY A 41 5.12 8.21 6.83
CA GLY A 41 5.55 8.01 5.44
C GLY A 41 4.51 8.62 4.48
N ALA A 42 3.97 7.80 3.56
CA ALA A 42 2.90 8.22 2.64
C ALA A 42 1.51 8.34 3.31
N ALA A 43 1.31 7.76 4.49
CA ALA A 43 0.09 7.91 5.29
C ALA A 43 0.24 9.13 6.22
N THR A 44 0.04 10.31 5.67
CA THR A 44 0.24 11.59 6.37
C THR A 44 -0.91 12.55 6.13
N THR A 45 -1.28 13.30 7.17
CA THR A 45 -2.19 14.44 7.09
C THR A 45 -1.39 15.70 7.38
N ASP A 46 -1.50 16.70 6.52
CA ASP A 46 -0.75 17.95 6.58
C ASP A 46 -1.67 19.15 6.37
N SER A 47 -1.22 20.34 6.80
CA SER A 47 -1.77 21.64 6.43
C SER A 47 -0.80 22.29 5.44
N PRO A 48 -0.97 22.08 4.12
CA PRO A 48 0.02 22.50 3.13
C PRO A 48 0.00 24.01 2.85
N TRP A 49 -1.02 24.71 3.31
CA TRP A 49 -1.22 26.15 3.10
C TRP A 49 -0.90 26.91 4.39
N PRO A 50 0.27 27.58 4.50
CA PRO A 50 0.65 28.34 5.69
C PRO A 50 -0.34 29.46 6.06
N GLU A 51 -1.00 30.03 5.05
CA GLU A 51 -2.03 31.08 5.18
C GLU A 51 -3.40 30.55 5.63
N ALA A 52 -3.61 29.23 5.53
CA ALA A 52 -4.88 28.57 5.87
C ALA A 52 -4.63 27.25 6.63
N PRO A 53 -3.97 27.30 7.81
CA PRO A 53 -3.54 26.09 8.56
C PRO A 53 -4.69 25.27 9.13
N GLU A 54 -5.91 25.80 9.15
CA GLU A 54 -7.13 25.12 9.56
C GLU A 54 -7.58 24.03 8.58
N PHE A 55 -7.18 24.12 7.30
CA PHE A 55 -7.41 23.06 6.32
C PHE A 55 -6.36 21.98 6.43
N LYS A 56 -6.81 20.72 6.51
CA LYS A 56 -5.96 19.53 6.61
C LYS A 56 -6.25 18.59 5.46
N VAL A 57 -5.22 18.15 4.79
CA VAL A 57 -5.33 17.23 3.67
C VAL A 57 -4.53 15.96 3.89
N THR A 58 -5.05 14.86 3.46
CA THR A 58 -4.33 13.61 3.28
C THR A 58 -3.46 13.72 2.02
N ARG A 59 -2.18 13.99 2.21
CA ARG A 59 -1.35 14.54 1.14
C ARG A 59 -1.03 13.54 0.02
N LEU A 60 -0.94 12.24 0.33
CA LEU A 60 -0.64 11.17 -0.64
C LEU A 60 -1.69 10.07 -0.62
N SER A 61 -1.58 9.05 0.26
CA SER A 61 -2.62 8.03 0.39
C SER A 61 -3.89 8.67 0.97
N TYR A 62 -5.05 8.36 0.44
CA TYR A 62 -6.26 9.17 0.68
C TYR A 62 -7.46 8.36 1.20
N VAL A 63 -7.42 7.04 1.07
CA VAL A 63 -8.46 6.13 1.53
C VAL A 63 -7.85 4.89 2.18
N MET A 64 -8.63 4.20 3.00
CA MET A 64 -8.25 3.01 3.77
C MET A 64 -9.10 1.82 3.37
N SER A 65 -8.47 0.65 3.19
CA SER A 65 -9.16 -0.61 2.89
C SER A 65 -8.39 -1.84 3.39
N LEU A 66 -7.11 -1.93 3.07
CA LEU A 66 -6.33 -3.18 3.05
C LEU A 66 -5.71 -3.59 4.40
N MET A 67 -5.99 -2.92 5.52
CA MET A 67 -5.42 -3.30 6.82
C MET A 67 -6.21 -4.45 7.46
N PRO A 68 -5.59 -5.64 7.64
CA PRO A 68 -6.30 -6.78 8.18
C PRO A 68 -6.88 -6.53 9.58
N PRO A 69 -8.09 -6.98 9.87
CA PRO A 69 -8.69 -6.90 11.21
C PRO A 69 -7.81 -7.51 12.32
N THR A 70 -6.96 -8.47 11.97
CA THR A 70 -5.98 -9.06 12.91
C THR A 70 -4.98 -8.02 13.40
N ILE A 71 -4.45 -7.17 12.51
CA ILE A 71 -3.50 -6.10 12.92
C ILE A 71 -4.22 -5.08 13.79
N GLN A 72 -5.44 -4.67 13.42
CA GLN A 72 -6.25 -3.71 14.17
C GLN A 72 -6.51 -4.19 15.60
N ARG A 73 -6.97 -5.45 15.76
CA ARG A 73 -7.24 -6.07 17.07
C ARG A 73 -5.98 -6.30 17.88
N ASP A 74 -4.93 -6.86 17.26
CA ASP A 74 -3.69 -7.18 17.95
C ASP A 74 -3.00 -5.95 18.55
N LEU A 75 -3.10 -4.82 17.85
CA LEU A 75 -2.51 -3.55 18.25
C LEU A 75 -3.52 -2.63 18.95
N ARG A 76 -4.78 -3.07 19.13
CA ARG A 76 -5.87 -2.31 19.76
C ARG A 76 -5.98 -0.89 19.18
N LEU A 77 -5.98 -0.78 17.85
CA LEU A 77 -5.91 0.52 17.17
C LEU A 77 -7.12 1.40 17.48
N ASP A 78 -8.28 0.81 17.73
CA ASP A 78 -9.50 1.46 18.21
C ASP A 78 -9.25 2.26 19.49
N ALA A 79 -8.57 1.64 20.49
CA ALA A 79 -8.20 2.30 21.74
C ALA A 79 -7.15 3.41 21.55
N HIS A 80 -6.54 3.47 20.38
CA HIS A 80 -5.55 4.47 19.98
C HIS A 80 -6.09 5.47 18.96
N GLY A 81 -7.43 5.56 18.78
CA GLY A 81 -8.07 6.54 17.92
C GLY A 81 -8.04 6.20 16.43
N TYR A 82 -7.99 4.91 16.09
CA TYR A 82 -8.26 4.43 14.74
C TYR A 82 -9.76 4.32 14.56
N ASN A 83 -10.31 5.14 13.67
CA ASN A 83 -11.70 5.09 13.25
C ASN A 83 -11.77 5.30 11.74
N VAL A 84 -12.57 4.52 11.03
CA VAL A 84 -12.74 4.59 9.57
C VAL A 84 -14.23 4.63 9.26
N TYR A 85 -14.66 5.66 8.54
CA TYR A 85 -16.00 5.79 8.01
C TYR A 85 -16.08 5.06 6.67
N PRO A 86 -16.93 4.04 6.48
CA PRO A 86 -17.15 3.43 5.17
C PRO A 86 -17.56 4.48 4.14
N MET A 87 -16.99 4.39 2.94
CA MET A 87 -17.35 5.27 1.83
C MET A 87 -18.77 4.97 1.34
N GLY A 88 -19.42 6.01 0.80
CA GLY A 88 -20.65 5.88 0.04
C GLY A 88 -20.42 5.29 -1.36
N PRO A 89 -21.38 5.49 -2.28
CA PRO A 89 -21.33 4.87 -3.59
C PRO A 89 -20.20 5.43 -4.45
N TYR A 90 -19.70 4.59 -5.36
CA TYR A 90 -18.99 5.05 -6.55
C TYR A 90 -19.90 5.98 -7.36
N TYR A 91 -19.35 7.07 -7.87
CA TYR A 91 -20.06 8.04 -8.69
C TYR A 91 -19.22 8.53 -9.86
N GLN A 92 -19.81 8.55 -11.04
CA GLN A 92 -19.25 9.20 -12.21
C GLN A 92 -20.35 9.95 -12.98
N ALA A 93 -20.18 11.25 -13.19
CA ALA A 93 -20.98 12.06 -14.09
C ALA A 93 -20.33 12.08 -15.49
N PHE A 94 -21.16 12.27 -16.50
CA PHE A 94 -20.72 12.33 -17.91
C PHE A 94 -21.05 13.68 -18.54
N PRO A 95 -20.15 14.26 -19.36
CA PRO A 95 -20.40 15.55 -20.03
C PRO A 95 -21.63 15.54 -20.94
N GLU A 96 -21.91 14.40 -21.57
CA GLU A 96 -23.10 14.21 -22.41
C GLU A 96 -24.41 14.12 -21.60
N GLY A 97 -24.32 14.17 -20.28
CA GLY A 97 -25.41 14.05 -19.34
C GLY A 97 -25.56 12.64 -18.76
N GLY A 98 -26.22 12.56 -17.61
CA GLY A 98 -26.37 11.31 -16.84
C GLY A 98 -25.19 10.98 -15.96
N SER A 99 -25.34 9.91 -15.18
CA SER A 99 -24.33 9.44 -14.24
C SER A 99 -24.43 7.93 -14.05
N ILE A 100 -23.32 7.31 -13.59
CA ILE A 100 -23.30 5.97 -13.01
C ILE A 100 -23.10 6.13 -11.50
N GLN A 101 -23.89 5.40 -10.73
CA GLN A 101 -23.78 5.30 -9.28
C GLN A 101 -23.84 3.83 -8.87
N LEU A 102 -22.82 3.35 -8.13
CA LEU A 102 -22.74 1.96 -7.71
C LEU A 102 -22.65 1.89 -6.18
N PHE A 103 -23.57 1.17 -5.56
CA PHE A 103 -23.70 0.98 -4.12
C PHE A 103 -23.18 -0.39 -3.70
N ALA A 104 -22.60 -0.49 -2.52
CA ALA A 104 -22.08 -1.76 -2.01
C ALA A 104 -23.18 -2.80 -1.77
N ASP A 105 -24.38 -2.38 -1.37
CA ASP A 105 -25.46 -3.24 -0.86
C ASP A 105 -26.85 -2.97 -1.50
N ASP A 106 -26.90 -2.22 -2.60
CA ASP A 106 -28.18 -1.93 -3.29
C ASP A 106 -28.15 -2.39 -4.75
N ALA A 107 -28.32 -3.69 -4.95
CA ALA A 107 -28.32 -4.29 -6.27
C ALA A 107 -29.42 -3.72 -7.20
N LYS A 108 -30.55 -3.26 -6.64
CA LYS A 108 -31.64 -2.66 -7.44
C LYS A 108 -31.20 -1.31 -8.00
N ARG A 109 -30.67 -0.42 -7.16
CA ARG A 109 -30.15 0.89 -7.61
C ARG A 109 -28.97 0.73 -8.57
N ASN A 110 -28.10 -0.25 -8.36
CA ASN A 110 -27.02 -0.57 -9.28
C ASN A 110 -27.56 -0.97 -10.66
N TYR A 111 -28.57 -1.87 -10.67
CA TYR A 111 -29.23 -2.26 -11.91
C TYR A 111 -29.85 -1.05 -12.64
N GLU A 112 -30.63 -0.23 -11.93
CA GLU A 112 -31.28 0.96 -12.49
C GLU A 112 -30.25 1.98 -13.01
N SER A 113 -29.12 2.13 -12.35
CA SER A 113 -28.04 3.03 -12.74
C SER A 113 -27.37 2.56 -14.04
N ILE A 114 -27.00 1.28 -14.12
CA ILE A 114 -26.30 0.69 -15.26
C ILE A 114 -27.24 0.53 -16.46
N ALA A 115 -28.51 0.13 -16.24
CA ALA A 115 -29.48 -0.12 -17.32
C ALA A 115 -29.80 1.12 -18.15
N ARG A 116 -29.48 2.33 -17.68
CA ARG A 116 -29.57 3.57 -18.47
C ARG A 116 -28.57 3.60 -19.62
N TRP A 117 -27.46 2.86 -19.49
CA TRP A 117 -26.37 2.79 -20.45
C TRP A 117 -26.39 1.49 -21.27
N SER A 118 -26.62 0.36 -20.60
CA SER A 118 -26.81 -0.96 -21.21
C SER A 118 -27.61 -1.88 -20.29
N LYS A 119 -28.71 -2.42 -20.83
CA LYS A 119 -29.47 -3.46 -20.12
C LYS A 119 -28.68 -4.76 -20.02
N HIS A 120 -27.91 -5.11 -21.06
CA HIS A 120 -27.00 -6.26 -21.05
C HIS A 120 -26.03 -6.18 -19.86
N ASP A 121 -25.41 -5.02 -19.66
CA ASP A 121 -24.43 -4.82 -18.61
C ASP A 121 -25.07 -4.86 -17.21
N ALA A 122 -26.29 -4.30 -17.08
CA ALA A 122 -27.06 -4.41 -15.84
C ALA A 122 -27.41 -5.86 -15.49
N ASP A 123 -27.73 -6.68 -16.49
CA ASP A 123 -27.99 -8.13 -16.32
C ASP A 123 -26.68 -8.92 -16.05
N ALA A 124 -25.53 -8.44 -16.51
CA ALA A 124 -24.21 -9.06 -16.32
C ALA A 124 -23.61 -8.77 -14.93
N MET A 125 -23.83 -7.57 -14.37
CA MET A 125 -23.17 -7.07 -13.16
C MET A 125 -23.28 -8.02 -11.95
N PRO A 126 -24.42 -8.60 -11.60
CA PRO A 126 -24.50 -9.54 -10.46
C PRO A 126 -23.63 -10.79 -10.63
N ARG A 127 -23.43 -11.25 -11.87
CA ARG A 127 -22.57 -12.40 -12.17
C ARG A 127 -21.10 -12.00 -12.10
N TRP A 128 -20.76 -10.80 -12.53
CA TRP A 128 -19.44 -10.20 -12.40
C TRP A 128 -19.04 -10.07 -10.91
N ASP A 129 -19.92 -9.49 -10.08
CA ASP A 129 -19.68 -9.30 -8.64
C ASP A 129 -19.46 -10.66 -7.95
N ALA A 130 -20.30 -11.66 -8.24
CA ALA A 130 -20.14 -13.02 -7.68
C ALA A 130 -18.85 -13.69 -8.15
N TRP A 131 -18.45 -13.51 -9.40
CA TRP A 131 -17.20 -14.03 -9.94
C TRP A 131 -15.98 -13.38 -9.26
N LEU A 132 -15.97 -12.06 -9.14
CA LEU A 132 -14.89 -11.31 -8.51
C LEU A 132 -14.76 -11.63 -7.01
N ALA A 133 -15.89 -11.71 -6.29
CA ALA A 133 -15.92 -12.11 -4.88
C ALA A 133 -15.36 -13.53 -4.70
N GLY A 134 -15.73 -14.47 -5.60
CA GLY A 134 -15.19 -15.84 -5.56
C GLY A 134 -13.68 -15.94 -5.79
N LEU A 135 -13.08 -15.00 -6.53
CA LEU A 135 -11.62 -14.89 -6.69
C LEU A 135 -10.97 -14.18 -5.50
N ALA A 136 -11.61 -13.16 -4.96
CA ALA A 136 -11.14 -12.43 -3.79
C ALA A 136 -11.06 -13.35 -2.55
N ASP A 137 -11.96 -14.30 -2.39
CA ASP A 137 -11.91 -15.35 -1.36
C ASP A 137 -10.63 -16.23 -1.43
N VAL A 138 -10.07 -16.40 -2.62
CA VAL A 138 -8.80 -17.10 -2.82
C VAL A 138 -7.60 -16.19 -2.59
N LEU A 139 -7.65 -14.97 -3.13
CA LEU A 139 -6.53 -14.03 -3.10
C LEU A 139 -6.35 -13.36 -1.73
N GLY A 140 -7.43 -12.99 -1.05
CA GLY A 140 -7.38 -12.29 0.24
C GLY A 140 -6.51 -13.00 1.29
N PRO A 141 -6.71 -14.31 1.54
CA PRO A 141 -5.84 -15.08 2.41
C PRO A 141 -4.38 -15.19 1.93
N MET A 142 -4.12 -15.11 0.64
CA MET A 142 -2.76 -15.16 0.09
C MET A 142 -1.98 -13.87 0.46
N LEU A 143 -2.63 -12.73 0.54
CA LEU A 143 -1.98 -11.46 0.94
C LEU A 143 -1.35 -11.56 2.34
N THR A 144 -2.02 -12.22 3.27
CA THR A 144 -1.53 -12.37 4.65
C THR A 144 -0.62 -13.58 4.85
N THR A 145 -0.35 -14.35 3.80
CA THR A 145 0.50 -15.55 3.84
C THR A 145 1.85 -15.25 3.18
N ALA A 146 2.94 -15.39 3.92
CA ALA A 146 4.27 -15.25 3.33
C ALA A 146 4.46 -16.28 2.20
N PRO A 147 4.87 -15.87 0.99
CA PRO A 147 5.15 -16.80 -0.09
C PRO A 147 6.25 -17.79 0.32
N PRO A 148 6.05 -19.10 0.11
CA PRO A 148 7.09 -20.07 0.41
C PRO A 148 8.28 -19.91 -0.55
N ARG A 149 9.47 -20.24 -0.08
CA ARG A 149 10.67 -20.32 -0.95
C ARG A 149 10.55 -21.53 -1.86
N LEU A 150 10.12 -21.31 -3.09
CA LEU A 150 10.02 -22.38 -4.08
C LEU A 150 11.40 -22.95 -4.40
N GLY A 151 11.49 -24.28 -4.56
CA GLY A 151 12.77 -24.95 -4.81
C GLY A 151 13.67 -25.13 -3.58
N SER A 152 13.27 -24.64 -2.40
CA SER A 152 14.01 -24.87 -1.15
C SER A 152 13.78 -26.29 -0.63
N HIS A 153 14.86 -26.94 -0.15
CA HIS A 153 14.81 -28.26 0.51
C HIS A 153 14.72 -28.15 2.05
N ARG A 154 14.61 -26.96 2.59
CA ARG A 154 14.49 -26.76 4.04
C ARG A 154 13.14 -27.29 4.54
N PRO A 155 13.08 -28.09 5.62
CA PRO A 155 11.83 -28.69 6.12
C PRO A 155 10.70 -27.67 6.37
N ARG A 156 11.06 -26.45 6.78
CA ARG A 156 10.13 -25.35 6.99
C ARG A 156 9.47 -24.91 5.67
N ASP A 157 10.27 -24.68 4.65
CA ASP A 157 9.79 -24.16 3.36
C ASP A 157 8.93 -25.22 2.65
N LEU A 158 9.31 -26.51 2.74
CA LEU A 158 8.52 -27.63 2.28
C LEU A 158 7.16 -27.73 2.99
N ARG A 159 7.15 -27.58 4.32
CA ARG A 159 5.91 -27.56 5.09
C ARG A 159 5.00 -26.39 4.69
N ASP A 160 5.55 -25.21 4.49
CA ASP A 160 4.80 -24.01 4.13
C ASP A 160 4.25 -24.13 2.69
N THR A 161 5.02 -24.72 1.76
CA THR A 161 4.56 -25.08 0.40
C THR A 161 3.41 -26.11 0.45
N LEU A 162 3.55 -27.18 1.24
CA LEU A 162 2.50 -28.19 1.40
C LEU A 162 1.23 -27.60 2.04
N ARG A 163 1.38 -26.70 3.01
CA ARG A 163 0.24 -26.01 3.63
C ARG A 163 -0.49 -25.12 2.61
N LEU A 164 0.23 -24.41 1.77
CA LEU A 164 -0.36 -23.61 0.69
C LEU A 164 -1.10 -24.49 -0.31
N ALA A 165 -0.50 -25.58 -0.76
CA ALA A 165 -1.13 -26.55 -1.67
C ALA A 165 -2.39 -27.18 -1.03
N TRP A 166 -2.29 -27.60 0.24
CA TRP A 166 -3.43 -28.18 0.96
C TRP A 166 -4.60 -27.20 1.13
N ARG A 167 -4.29 -25.91 1.41
CA ARG A 167 -5.30 -24.86 1.51
C ARG A 167 -6.06 -24.67 0.20
N ASN A 168 -5.35 -24.74 -0.92
CA ASN A 168 -5.90 -24.52 -2.26
C ASN A 168 -6.35 -25.81 -2.95
N ARG A 169 -6.41 -26.96 -2.25
CA ARG A 169 -6.80 -28.27 -2.84
C ARG A 169 -8.22 -28.32 -3.39
N GLY A 170 -9.09 -27.39 -3.01
CA GLY A 170 -10.45 -27.27 -3.50
C GLY A 170 -10.62 -26.42 -4.75
N LEU A 171 -9.52 -25.88 -5.30
CA LEU A 171 -9.57 -25.14 -6.57
C LEU A 171 -9.81 -26.14 -7.70
N ASP A 172 -10.91 -25.96 -8.42
CA ASP A 172 -11.18 -26.68 -9.66
C ASP A 172 -10.47 -26.04 -10.86
N VAL A 173 -10.53 -26.70 -12.01
CA VAL A 173 -9.86 -26.23 -13.23
C VAL A 173 -10.40 -24.89 -13.73
N ARG A 174 -11.69 -24.58 -13.47
CA ARG A 174 -12.30 -23.32 -13.87
C ARG A 174 -11.76 -22.16 -13.04
N LYS A 175 -11.74 -22.30 -11.71
CA LYS A 175 -11.14 -21.29 -10.81
C LYS A 175 -9.65 -21.06 -11.08
N ILE A 176 -8.90 -22.13 -11.40
CA ILE A 176 -7.50 -21.99 -11.82
C ILE A 176 -7.40 -21.20 -13.14
N GLY A 177 -8.29 -21.49 -14.10
CA GLY A 177 -8.39 -20.74 -15.35
C GLY A 177 -8.72 -19.27 -15.11
N ASP A 178 -9.70 -18.97 -14.27
CA ASP A 178 -10.11 -17.61 -13.93
C ASP A 178 -8.99 -16.83 -13.20
N LEU A 179 -8.30 -17.46 -12.26
CA LEU A 179 -7.11 -16.88 -11.62
C LEU A 179 -6.00 -16.61 -12.63
N THR A 180 -5.79 -17.49 -13.61
CA THR A 180 -4.80 -17.28 -14.67
C THR A 180 -5.17 -16.10 -15.55
N ARG A 181 -6.44 -15.99 -15.97
CA ARG A 181 -6.95 -14.84 -16.71
C ARG A 181 -6.76 -13.54 -15.93
N LEU A 182 -7.22 -13.51 -14.68
CA LEU A 182 -7.07 -12.36 -13.79
C LEU A 182 -5.61 -11.92 -13.65
N MET A 183 -4.68 -12.86 -13.56
CA MET A 183 -3.25 -12.56 -13.45
C MET A 183 -2.64 -12.03 -14.74
N THR A 184 -3.12 -12.43 -15.91
CA THR A 184 -2.42 -12.21 -17.19
C THR A 184 -3.12 -11.27 -18.14
N MET A 185 -4.45 -11.16 -18.09
CA MET A 185 -5.23 -10.31 -18.97
C MET A 185 -5.02 -8.82 -18.67
N SER A 186 -5.26 -8.00 -19.67
CA SER A 186 -5.52 -6.58 -19.46
C SER A 186 -6.90 -6.39 -18.82
N ILE A 187 -7.09 -5.27 -18.11
CA ILE A 187 -8.42 -4.95 -17.57
C ILE A 187 -9.41 -4.67 -18.71
N ALA A 188 -8.94 -4.12 -19.84
CA ALA A 188 -9.77 -3.86 -21.00
C ALA A 188 -10.33 -5.17 -21.58
N ASP A 189 -9.44 -6.14 -21.91
CA ASP A 189 -9.87 -7.45 -22.44
C ASP A 189 -10.80 -8.18 -21.46
N LEU A 190 -10.50 -8.10 -20.16
CA LEU A 190 -11.37 -8.72 -19.15
C LEU A 190 -12.76 -8.07 -19.12
N LEU A 191 -12.85 -6.74 -19.18
CA LEU A 191 -14.14 -6.04 -19.18
C LEU A 191 -14.90 -6.25 -20.49
N ASP A 192 -14.22 -6.38 -21.62
CA ASP A 192 -14.83 -6.68 -22.91
C ASP A 192 -15.51 -8.07 -22.95
N ASP A 193 -15.02 -9.04 -22.16
CA ASP A 193 -15.66 -10.35 -22.01
C ASP A 193 -17.03 -10.29 -21.27
N TRP A 194 -17.29 -9.21 -20.52
CA TRP A 194 -18.46 -9.09 -19.63
C TRP A 194 -19.43 -7.99 -20.04
N PHE A 195 -18.94 -6.85 -20.55
CA PHE A 195 -19.69 -5.60 -20.73
C PHE A 195 -19.55 -5.04 -22.14
N GLU A 196 -20.59 -4.33 -22.59
CA GLU A 196 -20.61 -3.67 -23.90
C GLU A 196 -20.51 -2.13 -23.82
N SER A 197 -21.08 -1.52 -22.75
CA SER A 197 -21.10 -0.07 -22.60
C SER A 197 -19.69 0.48 -22.29
N SER A 198 -19.27 1.50 -23.02
CA SER A 198 -18.00 2.18 -22.75
C SER A 198 -18.02 2.90 -21.40
N GLN A 199 -19.17 3.42 -20.97
CA GLN A 199 -19.33 4.10 -19.71
C GLN A 199 -19.17 3.15 -18.53
N VAL A 200 -19.78 1.96 -18.59
CA VAL A 200 -19.65 0.93 -17.54
C VAL A 200 -18.21 0.40 -17.48
N LYS A 201 -17.60 0.14 -18.64
CA LYS A 201 -16.20 -0.32 -18.70
C LYS A 201 -15.23 0.73 -18.18
N GLY A 202 -15.43 2.01 -18.50
CA GLY A 202 -14.62 3.12 -17.99
C GLY A 202 -14.67 3.19 -16.47
N ALA A 203 -15.88 3.14 -15.91
CA ALA A 203 -16.14 3.15 -14.48
C ALA A 203 -15.41 2.03 -13.72
N LEU A 204 -15.42 0.81 -14.25
CA LEU A 204 -14.80 -0.35 -13.61
C LEU A 204 -13.27 -0.41 -13.81
N ALA A 205 -12.75 0.18 -14.90
CA ALA A 205 -11.36 0.06 -15.30
C ALA A 205 -10.38 0.83 -14.38
N VAL A 206 -10.84 1.86 -13.68
CA VAL A 206 -10.00 2.68 -12.79
C VAL A 206 -9.25 1.81 -11.79
N ASN A 207 -9.93 0.86 -11.16
CA ASN A 207 -9.34 -0.06 -10.19
C ASN A 207 -8.22 -0.94 -10.80
N GLY A 208 -8.18 -1.11 -12.12
CA GLY A 208 -7.14 -1.86 -12.82
C GLY A 208 -5.88 -1.06 -13.15
N VAL A 209 -5.95 0.27 -13.06
CA VAL A 209 -4.82 1.13 -13.48
C VAL A 209 -4.32 2.06 -12.39
N ILE A 210 -5.08 2.24 -11.31
CA ILE A 210 -4.74 3.17 -10.24
C ILE A 210 -3.36 2.86 -9.63
N GLY A 211 -2.49 3.86 -9.58
CA GLY A 211 -1.13 3.75 -9.04
C GLY A 211 -0.12 2.98 -9.90
N THR A 212 -0.49 2.54 -11.11
CA THR A 212 0.39 1.76 -12.00
C THR A 212 0.97 2.60 -13.13
N TRP A 213 2.12 2.16 -13.68
CA TRP A 213 2.65 2.63 -14.96
C TRP A 213 2.19 1.69 -16.07
N ALA A 214 0.87 1.57 -16.23
CA ALA A 214 0.23 0.68 -17.20
C ALA A 214 -1.16 1.23 -17.57
N GLY A 215 -1.48 1.30 -18.85
CA GLY A 215 -2.82 1.63 -19.34
C GLY A 215 -3.76 0.43 -19.30
N PRO A 216 -5.07 0.62 -19.52
CA PRO A 216 -6.07 -0.44 -19.39
C PRO A 216 -5.87 -1.62 -20.35
N TYR A 217 -5.18 -1.44 -21.49
CA TYR A 217 -4.84 -2.53 -22.43
C TYR A 217 -3.50 -3.21 -22.10
N SER A 218 -2.83 -2.82 -21.02
CA SER A 218 -1.58 -3.48 -20.61
C SER A 218 -1.87 -4.80 -19.88
N ALA A 219 -1.11 -5.85 -20.21
CA ALA A 219 -1.24 -7.16 -19.58
C ALA A 219 -0.99 -7.08 -18.06
N GLY A 220 -1.77 -7.83 -17.27
CA GLY A 220 -1.69 -7.89 -15.81
C GLY A 220 -2.47 -6.80 -15.08
N THR A 221 -3.10 -5.85 -15.77
CA THR A 221 -3.91 -4.80 -15.12
C THR A 221 -5.21 -5.34 -14.52
N ALA A 222 -5.71 -6.48 -14.97
CA ALA A 222 -6.82 -7.17 -14.33
C ALA A 222 -6.47 -7.61 -12.88
N TYR A 223 -5.23 -8.02 -12.61
CA TYR A 223 -4.78 -8.32 -11.25
C TYR A 223 -4.77 -7.08 -10.35
N VAL A 224 -4.42 -5.91 -10.89
CA VAL A 224 -4.43 -4.65 -10.11
C VAL A 224 -5.84 -4.34 -9.61
N MET A 225 -6.86 -4.55 -10.44
CA MET A 225 -8.26 -4.44 -10.03
C MET A 225 -8.60 -5.40 -8.88
N ALA A 226 -8.20 -6.66 -8.99
CA ALA A 226 -8.43 -7.64 -7.92
C ALA A 226 -7.73 -7.25 -6.63
N HIS A 227 -6.51 -6.70 -6.68
CA HIS A 227 -5.79 -6.20 -5.51
C HIS A 227 -6.56 -5.09 -4.79
N HIS A 228 -7.26 -4.22 -5.50
CA HIS A 228 -8.09 -3.17 -4.93
C HIS A 228 -9.47 -3.65 -4.46
N SER A 229 -9.89 -4.87 -4.87
CA SER A 229 -11.21 -5.43 -4.55
C SER A 229 -11.22 -6.41 -3.37
N ILE A 230 -10.12 -6.57 -2.63
CA ILE A 230 -9.99 -7.55 -1.54
C ILE A 230 -9.88 -6.93 -0.14
N GLY A 231 -10.03 -5.62 -0.03
CA GLY A 231 -10.01 -4.92 1.25
C GLY A 231 -11.33 -5.04 2.02
N ASP A 232 -11.31 -4.66 3.29
CA ASP A 232 -12.47 -4.60 4.16
C ASP A 232 -12.21 -3.56 5.24
N VAL A 233 -13.09 -2.58 5.38
CA VAL A 233 -13.00 -1.55 6.42
C VAL A 233 -13.76 -1.91 7.70
N GLY A 234 -14.32 -3.12 7.77
CA GLY A 234 -15.07 -3.63 8.92
C GLY A 234 -16.58 -3.46 8.80
N ASP A 235 -17.06 -3.11 7.61
CA ASP A 235 -18.49 -3.01 7.28
C ASP A 235 -19.08 -4.34 6.77
N GLY A 236 -18.24 -5.36 6.58
CA GLY A 236 -18.64 -6.68 6.11
C GLY A 236 -18.74 -6.81 4.59
N HIS A 237 -18.34 -5.77 3.84
CA HIS A 237 -18.33 -5.79 2.39
C HIS A 237 -16.89 -5.91 1.87
N LEU A 238 -16.62 -6.97 1.13
CA LEU A 238 -15.32 -7.18 0.49
C LEU A 238 -15.12 -6.14 -0.62
N GLY A 239 -13.93 -5.52 -0.64
CA GLY A 239 -13.62 -4.43 -1.56
C GLY A 239 -14.09 -3.06 -1.09
N SER A 240 -14.61 -2.94 0.14
CA SER A 240 -15.01 -1.65 0.69
C SER A 240 -13.80 -0.77 1.04
N TRP A 241 -14.00 0.53 0.89
CA TRP A 241 -13.03 1.58 1.22
C TRP A 241 -13.63 2.55 2.23
N GLY A 242 -12.80 3.34 2.89
CA GLY A 242 -13.27 4.28 3.89
C GLY A 242 -12.33 5.44 4.15
N PHE A 243 -12.86 6.45 4.85
CA PHE A 243 -12.13 7.64 5.27
C PHE A 243 -11.74 7.51 6.74
N PRO A 244 -10.42 7.50 7.05
CA PRO A 244 -9.99 7.60 8.45
C PRO A 244 -10.32 8.98 9.02
N GLU A 245 -10.88 9.02 10.23
CA GLU A 245 -11.08 10.25 10.98
C GLU A 245 -9.74 10.93 11.28
N GLY A 246 -9.60 12.21 10.93
CA GLY A 246 -8.34 12.95 10.94
C GLY A 246 -7.42 12.64 9.74
N GLY A 247 -7.93 11.95 8.72
CA GLY A 247 -7.21 11.57 7.51
C GLY A 247 -6.22 10.43 7.73
N MET A 248 -5.46 10.08 6.68
CA MET A 248 -4.53 8.93 6.71
C MET A 248 -3.39 9.09 7.73
N GLY A 249 -3.04 10.33 8.11
CA GLY A 249 -2.08 10.58 9.18
C GLY A 249 -2.55 10.07 10.54
N ALA A 250 -3.86 10.06 10.79
CA ALA A 250 -4.43 9.53 12.02
C ALA A 250 -4.26 8.00 12.13
N VAL A 251 -4.28 7.27 11.00
CA VAL A 251 -3.96 5.83 10.95
C VAL A 251 -2.54 5.59 11.45
N ALA A 252 -1.56 6.31 10.88
CA ALA A 252 -0.17 6.20 11.29
C ALA A 252 0.03 6.59 12.76
N ALA A 253 -0.63 7.65 13.21
CA ALA A 253 -0.59 8.11 14.60
C ALA A 253 -1.21 7.09 15.58
N ALA A 254 -2.28 6.39 15.19
CA ALA A 254 -2.86 5.32 16.01
C ALA A 254 -1.87 4.14 16.17
N ILE A 255 -1.20 3.74 15.07
CA ILE A 255 -0.18 2.69 15.12
C ILE A 255 1.02 3.15 15.97
N GLU A 256 1.46 4.40 15.82
CA GLU A 256 2.54 4.98 16.65
C GLU A 256 2.19 4.96 18.13
N ARG A 257 0.99 5.44 18.51
CA ARG A 257 0.53 5.41 19.91
C ARG A 257 0.50 3.99 20.47
N SER A 258 0.03 3.03 19.69
CA SER A 258 0.07 1.61 20.06
C SER A 258 1.51 1.12 20.25
N ALA A 259 2.42 1.40 19.31
CA ALA A 259 3.82 1.00 19.41
C ALA A 259 4.50 1.58 20.67
N ARG A 260 4.26 2.87 20.96
CA ARG A 260 4.79 3.54 22.18
C ARG A 260 4.21 2.94 23.46
N SER A 261 2.91 2.63 23.48
CA SER A 261 2.28 1.99 24.64
C SER A 261 2.85 0.59 24.95
N LEU A 262 3.36 -0.07 23.92
CA LEU A 262 4.05 -1.36 24.02
C LEU A 262 5.56 -1.22 24.33
N GLY A 263 6.07 0.01 24.48
CA GLY A 263 7.46 0.29 24.87
C GLY A 263 8.43 0.55 23.71
N ALA A 264 7.95 0.73 22.47
CA ALA A 264 8.81 1.14 21.36
C ALA A 264 9.24 2.61 21.49
N GLU A 265 10.53 2.87 21.32
CA GLU A 265 11.09 4.21 21.17
C GLU A 265 10.96 4.65 19.69
N ILE A 266 10.55 5.90 19.45
CA ILE A 266 10.43 6.44 18.10
C ILE A 266 11.23 7.74 18.03
N ARG A 267 12.22 7.76 17.15
CA ARG A 267 13.10 8.89 16.84
C ARG A 267 12.78 9.43 15.46
N THR A 268 12.33 10.66 15.41
CA THR A 268 12.22 11.46 14.19
C THR A 268 13.49 12.28 13.96
N ARG A 269 13.70 12.80 12.75
CA ARG A 269 14.94 13.45 12.34
C ARG A 269 16.19 12.62 12.62
N ALA A 270 16.05 11.30 12.46
CA ALA A 270 17.10 10.31 12.69
C ALA A 270 17.31 9.44 11.43
N PRO A 271 17.70 10.05 10.30
CA PRO A 271 17.90 9.31 9.07
C PRO A 271 19.06 8.32 9.22
N VAL A 272 18.82 7.09 8.79
CA VAL A 272 19.83 6.03 8.78
C VAL A 272 20.69 6.18 7.52
N ALA A 273 22.01 6.33 7.71
CA ALA A 273 22.96 6.41 6.61
C ALA A 273 23.35 5.00 6.09
N ARG A 274 23.58 4.04 7.00
CA ARG A 274 23.94 2.67 6.61
C ARG A 274 23.59 1.63 7.66
N VAL A 275 23.43 0.39 7.22
CA VAL A 275 23.32 -0.80 8.08
C VAL A 275 24.72 -1.24 8.46
N LEU A 276 24.94 -1.57 9.74
CA LEU A 276 26.17 -2.17 10.22
C LEU A 276 26.12 -3.67 10.00
N VAL A 277 27.03 -4.17 9.17
CA VAL A 277 27.24 -5.60 8.96
C VAL A 277 28.54 -6.00 9.67
N SER A 278 28.48 -7.03 10.51
CA SER A 278 29.63 -7.59 11.23
C SER A 278 29.74 -9.08 10.93
N GLY A 279 30.82 -9.46 10.27
CA GLY A 279 30.90 -10.76 9.61
C GLY A 279 29.88 -10.82 8.47
N ASP A 280 28.94 -11.76 8.55
CA ASP A 280 27.86 -11.95 7.59
C ASP A 280 26.48 -11.48 8.09
N ARG A 281 26.40 -10.83 9.29
CA ARG A 281 25.14 -10.50 9.98
C ARG A 281 24.96 -9.01 10.20
N ALA A 282 23.70 -8.57 10.20
CA ALA A 282 23.35 -7.24 10.66
C ALA A 282 23.65 -7.10 12.17
N ALA A 283 24.24 -5.96 12.55
CA ALA A 283 24.68 -5.67 13.92
C ALA A 283 24.14 -4.32 14.43
N GLY A 284 23.40 -3.59 13.62
CA GLY A 284 22.85 -2.28 13.94
C GLY A 284 22.81 -1.33 12.76
N VAL A 285 22.80 -0.04 13.03
CA VAL A 285 22.78 1.04 12.03
C VAL A 285 23.68 2.19 12.44
N VAL A 286 24.08 3.02 11.47
CA VAL A 286 24.69 4.33 11.67
C VAL A 286 23.71 5.38 11.17
N LEU A 287 23.39 6.34 12.00
CA LEU A 287 22.60 7.52 11.62
C LEU A 287 23.44 8.50 10.81
N ALA A 288 22.82 9.43 10.11
CA ALA A 288 23.51 10.42 9.29
C ALA A 288 24.41 11.38 10.12
N ASP A 289 24.13 11.55 11.41
CA ASP A 289 24.97 12.31 12.34
C ASP A 289 26.17 11.53 12.89
N GLY A 290 26.38 10.29 12.43
CA GLY A 290 27.44 9.39 12.87
C GLY A 290 27.10 8.56 14.12
N THR A 291 25.93 8.73 14.73
CA THR A 291 25.51 7.95 15.90
C THR A 291 25.33 6.48 15.55
N GLU A 292 26.01 5.59 16.26
CA GLU A 292 25.83 4.14 16.13
C GLU A 292 24.76 3.61 17.08
N LEU A 293 23.82 2.85 16.55
CA LEU A 293 22.84 2.07 17.30
C LEU A 293 23.08 0.58 17.01
N ARG A 294 23.15 -0.24 18.07
CA ARG A 294 23.44 -1.68 17.95
C ARG A 294 22.22 -2.52 18.27
N ALA A 295 21.93 -3.49 17.41
CA ALA A 295 20.89 -4.48 17.61
C ALA A 295 21.13 -5.72 16.75
N PRO A 296 20.74 -6.93 17.22
CA PRO A 296 20.82 -8.16 16.43
C PRO A 296 19.68 -8.30 15.40
N ILE A 297 18.63 -7.49 15.51
CA ILE A 297 17.51 -7.42 14.57
C ILE A 297 17.48 -6.01 13.98
N VAL A 298 17.51 -5.93 12.65
CA VAL A 298 17.27 -4.70 11.88
C VAL A 298 16.14 -4.98 10.89
N VAL A 299 15.13 -4.11 10.85
CA VAL A 299 14.03 -4.20 9.87
C VAL A 299 14.06 -2.94 9.03
N SER A 300 14.26 -3.06 7.73
CA SER A 300 14.13 -1.94 6.81
C SER A 300 12.76 -1.93 6.14
N THR A 301 12.15 -0.75 6.04
CA THR A 301 10.87 -0.53 5.34
C THR A 301 10.98 0.47 4.21
N LEU A 302 12.20 0.84 3.84
CA LEU A 302 12.49 1.79 2.76
C LEU A 302 12.36 1.11 1.39
N HIS A 303 12.49 1.90 0.33
CA HIS A 303 12.54 1.36 -1.04
C HIS A 303 13.71 0.37 -1.21
N PRO A 304 13.58 -0.71 -2.03
CA PRO A 304 14.63 -1.75 -2.14
C PRO A 304 16.00 -1.21 -2.51
N ARG A 305 16.09 -0.28 -3.44
CA ARG A 305 17.39 0.32 -3.83
C ARG A 305 18.05 1.00 -2.64
N THR A 306 17.31 1.85 -1.94
CA THR A 306 17.81 2.54 -0.74
C THR A 306 18.20 1.54 0.35
N ALA A 307 17.35 0.55 0.63
CA ALA A 307 17.61 -0.43 1.68
C ALA A 307 18.86 -1.28 1.39
N PHE A 308 18.98 -1.80 0.17
CA PHE A 308 19.98 -2.81 -0.16
C PHE A 308 21.23 -2.22 -0.84
N LEU A 309 21.06 -1.36 -1.85
CA LEU A 309 22.20 -0.86 -2.60
C LEU A 309 22.91 0.31 -1.89
N ASP A 310 22.12 1.20 -1.23
CA ASP A 310 22.68 2.39 -0.60
C ASP A 310 23.06 2.13 0.87
N GLN A 311 22.16 1.50 1.68
CA GLN A 311 22.39 1.36 3.12
C GLN A 311 23.13 0.08 3.53
N VAL A 312 22.88 -1.06 2.87
CA VAL A 312 23.60 -2.33 3.14
C VAL A 312 24.93 -2.35 2.42
N GLY A 313 24.96 -1.97 1.15
CA GLY A 313 26.13 -2.04 0.28
C GLY A 313 26.21 -3.35 -0.51
N ARG A 314 26.62 -3.24 -1.76
CA ARG A 314 26.71 -4.36 -2.73
C ARG A 314 27.64 -5.47 -2.27
N GLU A 315 28.70 -5.12 -1.55
CA GLU A 315 29.73 -6.02 -1.04
C GLU A 315 29.21 -7.03 -0.02
N HIS A 316 28.04 -6.79 0.56
CA HIS A 316 27.38 -7.67 1.53
C HIS A 316 26.25 -8.51 0.92
N LEU A 317 26.02 -8.40 -0.40
CA LEU A 317 24.87 -9.00 -1.09
C LEU A 317 25.33 -9.96 -2.20
N PRO A 318 24.61 -11.06 -2.44
CA PRO A 318 24.87 -11.92 -3.59
C PRO A 318 24.70 -11.16 -4.92
N PRO A 319 25.54 -11.42 -5.94
CA PRO A 319 25.49 -10.70 -7.21
C PRO A 319 24.14 -10.80 -7.97
N ASP A 320 23.48 -11.95 -7.89
CA ASP A 320 22.15 -12.17 -8.47
C ASP A 320 21.09 -11.34 -7.77
N PHE A 321 21.11 -11.26 -6.44
CA PHE A 321 20.24 -10.39 -5.67
C PHE A 321 20.44 -8.91 -6.00
N VAL A 322 21.71 -8.47 -6.12
CA VAL A 322 22.03 -7.09 -6.54
C VAL A 322 21.42 -6.80 -7.91
N THR A 323 21.59 -7.74 -8.86
CA THR A 323 21.01 -7.61 -10.21
C THR A 323 19.50 -7.49 -10.19
N ASP A 324 18.80 -8.28 -9.35
CA ASP A 324 17.35 -8.22 -9.20
C ASP A 324 16.90 -6.86 -8.65
N ILE A 325 17.61 -6.33 -7.64
CA ILE A 325 17.27 -5.01 -7.06
C ILE A 325 17.59 -3.86 -8.04
N GLU A 326 18.64 -3.97 -8.86
CA GLU A 326 18.95 -2.99 -9.91
C GLU A 326 17.88 -2.94 -10.99
N ARG A 327 17.30 -4.09 -11.35
CA ARG A 327 16.22 -4.23 -12.34
C ARG A 327 14.84 -3.87 -11.78
N TRP A 328 14.75 -3.62 -10.47
CA TRP A 328 13.49 -3.30 -9.81
C TRP A 328 12.84 -2.05 -10.42
N LYS A 329 11.62 -2.19 -10.94
CA LYS A 329 10.89 -1.13 -11.61
C LYS A 329 10.03 -0.37 -10.61
N SER A 330 10.12 0.96 -10.65
CA SER A 330 9.36 1.87 -9.77
C SER A 330 8.83 3.07 -10.54
N ARG A 331 8.52 2.90 -11.82
CA ARG A 331 7.93 4.00 -12.61
C ARG A 331 6.56 4.35 -12.07
N SER A 332 6.23 5.63 -12.17
CA SER A 332 4.92 6.17 -11.82
C SER A 332 4.60 7.35 -12.72
N GLY A 333 3.36 7.71 -12.79
CA GLY A 333 2.89 8.93 -13.46
C GLY A 333 1.76 9.55 -12.65
N VAL A 334 1.76 9.27 -11.37
CA VAL A 334 0.73 9.75 -10.43
C VAL A 334 0.96 11.22 -10.09
N VAL A 335 -0.11 11.99 -10.10
CA VAL A 335 -0.16 13.34 -9.54
C VAL A 335 -1.29 13.40 -8.53
N LYS A 336 -0.97 13.83 -7.32
CA LYS A 336 -1.94 14.05 -6.26
C LYS A 336 -2.31 15.54 -6.19
N ILE A 337 -3.61 15.83 -6.27
CA ILE A 337 -4.13 17.20 -6.16
C ILE A 337 -5.07 17.26 -4.96
N ASN A 338 -4.78 18.13 -4.02
CA ASN A 338 -5.61 18.37 -2.84
C ASN A 338 -6.19 19.78 -2.93
N LEU A 339 -7.49 19.90 -2.75
CA LEU A 339 -8.24 21.15 -2.91
C LEU A 339 -8.99 21.47 -1.63
N ALA A 340 -8.95 22.74 -1.22
CA ALA A 340 -9.89 23.31 -0.28
C ALA A 340 -11.01 24.01 -1.07
N LEU A 341 -12.26 23.70 -0.74
CA LEU A 341 -13.44 24.18 -1.46
C LEU A 341 -14.34 25.01 -0.53
N SER A 342 -14.93 26.08 -1.07
CA SER A 342 -15.94 26.89 -0.37
C SER A 342 -17.33 26.23 -0.35
N GLU A 343 -17.58 25.30 -1.27
CA GLU A 343 -18.84 24.55 -1.38
C GLU A 343 -18.59 23.20 -2.08
N LEU A 344 -19.57 22.29 -2.01
CA LEU A 344 -19.52 21.00 -2.71
C LEU A 344 -19.71 21.17 -4.22
N PRO A 345 -19.12 20.27 -5.06
CA PRO A 345 -19.40 20.22 -6.49
C PRO A 345 -20.89 19.96 -6.75
N ASP A 346 -21.54 20.82 -7.51
CA ASP A 346 -22.96 20.67 -7.89
C ASP A 346 -23.05 20.02 -9.28
N PHE A 347 -23.14 18.70 -9.28
CA PHE A 347 -23.15 17.92 -10.52
C PHE A 347 -24.44 18.07 -11.30
N THR A 348 -24.36 18.47 -12.55
CA THR A 348 -25.52 18.67 -13.44
C THR A 348 -26.39 17.43 -13.60
N ALA A 349 -25.78 16.23 -13.52
CA ALA A 349 -26.49 14.96 -13.58
C ALA A 349 -27.29 14.63 -12.31
N ASN A 350 -26.90 15.18 -11.16
CA ASN A 350 -27.54 15.01 -9.85
C ASN A 350 -27.51 16.34 -9.07
N PRO A 351 -28.27 17.36 -9.48
CA PRO A 351 -28.11 18.70 -8.96
C PRO A 351 -28.58 18.84 -7.52
N GLY A 352 -27.92 19.74 -6.79
CA GLY A 352 -28.28 20.13 -5.42
C GLY A 352 -27.09 20.65 -4.62
N ALA A 353 -27.21 21.80 -4.02
CA ALA A 353 -26.19 22.52 -3.28
C ALA A 353 -25.84 21.91 -1.89
N ARG A 354 -26.55 20.87 -1.46
CA ARG A 354 -26.35 20.21 -0.16
C ARG A 354 -25.60 18.89 -0.34
N LEU A 355 -25.01 18.40 0.74
CA LEU A 355 -24.41 17.06 0.78
C LEU A 355 -25.42 16.00 0.32
N GLN A 356 -25.02 15.22 -0.67
CA GLN A 356 -25.76 14.10 -1.24
C GLN A 356 -24.91 12.82 -1.18
N GLU A 357 -25.52 11.65 -1.40
CA GLU A 357 -24.82 10.36 -1.33
C GLU A 357 -23.60 10.31 -2.25
N HIS A 358 -23.68 10.83 -3.47
CA HIS A 358 -22.57 10.80 -4.42
C HIS A 358 -21.35 11.64 -3.98
N HIS A 359 -21.48 12.55 -3.02
CA HIS A 359 -20.34 13.24 -2.42
C HIS A 359 -19.63 12.40 -1.36
N THR A 360 -20.24 11.30 -0.90
CA THR A 360 -19.71 10.49 0.21
C THR A 360 -18.85 9.33 -0.25
N GLY A 361 -18.75 9.11 -1.55
CA GLY A 361 -17.99 8.02 -2.15
C GLY A 361 -16.82 8.49 -3.00
N SER A 362 -16.48 7.68 -3.99
CA SER A 362 -15.50 8.00 -5.02
C SER A 362 -16.18 8.76 -6.16
N VAL A 363 -15.63 9.89 -6.54
CA VAL A 363 -16.10 10.75 -7.64
C VAL A 363 -15.10 10.64 -8.79
N GLU A 364 -15.44 9.85 -9.79
CA GLU A 364 -14.53 9.47 -10.85
C GLU A 364 -14.65 10.34 -12.11
N MET A 365 -13.54 10.50 -12.81
CA MET A 365 -13.43 11.04 -14.16
C MET A 365 -12.71 10.05 -15.07
N ALA A 366 -13.45 9.04 -15.54
CA ALA A 366 -12.95 7.94 -16.37
C ALA A 366 -14.04 7.46 -17.35
N PRO A 367 -14.50 8.30 -18.29
CA PRO A 367 -15.70 8.05 -19.09
C PRO A 367 -15.63 6.83 -20.02
N SER A 368 -14.45 6.35 -20.37
CA SER A 368 -14.27 5.13 -21.18
C SER A 368 -12.87 4.56 -21.06
N LEU A 369 -12.68 3.30 -21.53
CA LEU A 369 -11.36 2.67 -21.64
C LEU A 369 -10.41 3.48 -22.52
N GLU A 370 -10.91 4.01 -23.63
CA GLU A 370 -10.13 4.79 -24.60
C GLU A 370 -9.67 6.13 -24.01
N PHE A 371 -10.49 6.73 -23.14
CA PHE A 371 -10.11 7.94 -22.40
C PHE A 371 -8.91 7.68 -21.50
N ILE A 372 -8.97 6.61 -20.70
CA ILE A 372 -7.90 6.21 -19.78
C ILE A 372 -6.64 5.83 -20.59
N GLU A 373 -6.79 5.07 -21.66
CA GLU A 373 -5.66 4.65 -22.50
C GLU A 373 -4.96 5.83 -23.15
N ARG A 374 -5.70 6.81 -23.68
CA ARG A 374 -5.10 8.02 -24.27
C ARG A 374 -4.27 8.79 -23.28
N ALA A 375 -4.75 8.92 -22.04
CA ALA A 375 -3.99 9.56 -20.95
C ALA A 375 -2.65 8.83 -20.71
N PHE A 376 -2.65 7.50 -20.72
CA PHE A 376 -1.43 6.70 -20.58
C PHE A 376 -0.50 6.83 -21.80
N GLN A 377 -1.03 6.81 -23.02
CA GLN A 377 -0.24 6.95 -24.24
C GLN A 377 0.43 8.34 -24.34
N ASP A 378 -0.23 9.42 -23.88
CA ASP A 378 0.40 10.73 -23.78
C ASP A 378 1.63 10.69 -22.88
N ALA A 379 1.51 10.10 -21.70
CA ALA A 379 2.63 9.99 -20.75
C ALA A 379 3.77 9.11 -21.30
N ARG A 380 3.45 8.02 -21.99
CA ARG A 380 4.44 7.20 -22.70
C ARG A 380 5.17 7.96 -23.81
N ALA A 381 4.50 8.91 -24.45
CA ALA A 381 5.07 9.78 -25.46
C ALA A 381 5.85 10.97 -24.88
N GLY A 382 6.08 11.01 -23.56
CA GLY A 382 6.83 12.05 -22.87
C GLY A 382 6.04 13.36 -22.64
N ARG A 383 4.72 13.31 -22.66
CA ARG A 383 3.85 14.46 -22.41
C ARG A 383 2.89 14.16 -21.24
N PRO A 384 2.56 15.13 -20.38
CA PRO A 384 1.49 14.94 -19.41
C PRO A 384 0.15 14.74 -20.16
N ALA A 385 -0.72 13.86 -19.65
CA ALA A 385 -2.01 13.56 -20.24
C ALA A 385 -2.78 14.84 -20.59
N VAL A 386 -3.35 14.88 -21.79
CA VAL A 386 -4.22 15.99 -22.23
C VAL A 386 -5.56 15.94 -21.50
N ALA A 387 -6.10 14.73 -21.31
CA ALA A 387 -7.32 14.47 -20.54
C ALA A 387 -7.00 13.39 -19.49
N PRO A 388 -6.51 13.79 -18.30
CA PRO A 388 -6.16 12.86 -17.25
C PRO A 388 -7.40 12.17 -16.65
N PHE A 389 -7.31 10.89 -16.32
CA PHE A 389 -8.32 10.32 -15.44
C PHE A 389 -8.08 10.75 -13.99
N SER A 390 -9.14 10.77 -13.20
CA SER A 390 -9.10 11.15 -11.79
C SER A 390 -10.04 10.29 -10.97
N ASP A 391 -9.56 9.85 -9.81
CA ASP A 391 -10.34 9.32 -8.69
C ASP A 391 -10.37 10.37 -7.59
N GLY A 392 -11.54 10.99 -7.38
CA GLY A 392 -11.75 12.06 -6.42
C GLY A 392 -12.52 11.59 -5.19
N VAL A 393 -12.17 12.12 -4.02
CA VAL A 393 -12.90 11.86 -2.77
C VAL A 393 -13.08 13.15 -1.96
N ILE A 394 -14.18 13.23 -1.21
CA ILE A 394 -14.51 14.38 -0.34
C ILE A 394 -14.60 13.90 1.11
N PRO A 395 -13.46 13.71 1.83
CA PRO A 395 -13.47 13.14 3.18
C PRO A 395 -14.25 13.98 4.18
N THR A 396 -14.41 15.28 3.96
CA THR A 396 -15.24 16.18 4.78
C THR A 396 -16.74 15.91 4.67
N SER A 397 -17.16 14.98 3.81
CA SER A 397 -18.53 14.44 3.84
C SER A 397 -18.83 13.65 5.13
N PHE A 398 -17.81 13.15 5.80
CA PHE A 398 -17.89 12.42 7.08
C PHE A 398 -17.10 13.11 8.20
N ASP A 399 -15.95 13.68 7.89
CA ASP A 399 -14.99 14.18 8.87
C ASP A 399 -14.88 15.70 8.86
N SER A 400 -15.61 16.35 9.77
CA SER A 400 -15.59 17.80 9.93
C SER A 400 -14.31 18.36 10.58
N THR A 401 -13.36 17.50 10.98
CA THR A 401 -12.10 17.95 11.61
C THR A 401 -11.04 18.40 10.59
N LEU A 402 -11.29 18.18 9.30
CA LEU A 402 -10.35 18.46 8.22
C LEU A 402 -10.48 19.87 7.62
N SER A 403 -11.62 20.55 7.84
CA SER A 403 -11.83 21.90 7.33
C SER A 403 -12.75 22.71 8.23
N PRO A 404 -12.78 24.07 8.13
CA PRO A 404 -13.75 24.90 8.81
C PRO A 404 -15.21 24.57 8.41
N PRO A 405 -16.18 24.85 9.27
CA PRO A 405 -17.60 24.63 8.94
C PRO A 405 -18.02 25.34 7.65
N GLY A 406 -18.73 24.63 6.79
CA GLY A 406 -19.22 25.15 5.51
C GLY A 406 -18.18 25.13 4.37
N THR A 407 -17.00 24.59 4.63
CA THR A 407 -15.96 24.35 3.61
C THR A 407 -15.64 22.87 3.51
N HIS A 408 -14.97 22.47 2.43
CA HIS A 408 -14.72 21.06 2.15
C HIS A 408 -13.28 20.82 1.68
N ILE A 409 -12.82 19.59 1.84
CA ILE A 409 -11.61 19.08 1.22
C ILE A 409 -12.00 18.11 0.12
N MET A 410 -11.44 18.28 -1.07
CA MET A 410 -11.48 17.29 -2.13
C MET A 410 -10.08 16.85 -2.47
N SER A 411 -9.88 15.55 -2.54
CA SER A 411 -8.58 14.92 -2.76
C SER A 411 -8.64 14.13 -4.05
N LEU A 412 -7.87 14.52 -5.05
CA LEU A 412 -7.86 13.93 -6.39
C LEU A 412 -6.60 13.10 -6.59
N PHE A 413 -6.78 11.82 -6.87
CA PHE A 413 -5.73 10.96 -7.36
C PHE A 413 -5.80 10.91 -8.88
N THR A 414 -4.75 11.33 -9.57
CA THR A 414 -4.80 11.53 -11.03
C THR A 414 -3.62 10.87 -11.73
N GLN A 415 -3.78 10.47 -12.97
CA GLN A 415 -2.76 9.86 -13.84
C GLN A 415 -3.00 10.24 -15.31
N TRP A 416 -1.95 10.35 -16.12
CA TRP A 416 -0.52 10.15 -15.96
C TRP A 416 0.26 11.39 -16.39
N VAL A 417 1.43 11.56 -15.78
CA VAL A 417 2.53 12.38 -16.29
C VAL A 417 3.70 11.45 -16.68
N PRO A 418 4.71 11.91 -17.44
CA PRO A 418 5.86 11.09 -17.81
C PRO A 418 6.58 10.47 -16.60
N ALA A 419 7.05 9.22 -16.75
CA ALA A 419 7.64 8.45 -15.65
C ALA A 419 8.96 9.02 -15.11
N ASP A 420 9.66 9.82 -15.90
CA ASP A 420 10.93 10.46 -15.56
C ASP A 420 10.76 11.82 -14.86
N TRP A 421 9.52 12.25 -14.62
CA TRP A 421 9.25 13.49 -13.89
C TRP A 421 9.65 13.45 -12.40
N ASN A 422 10.07 12.30 -11.90
CA ASN A 422 10.72 12.24 -10.58
C ASN A 422 12.13 12.83 -10.57
N LEU A 423 12.81 12.92 -11.73
CA LEU A 423 14.22 13.35 -11.81
C LEU A 423 14.42 14.86 -11.64
N ALA A 424 13.38 15.66 -11.87
CA ALA A 424 13.43 17.11 -11.72
C ALA A 424 12.03 17.67 -11.38
N PRO A 425 11.94 18.86 -10.75
CA PRO A 425 10.67 19.50 -10.51
C PRO A 425 10.05 20.02 -11.82
N HIS A 426 8.74 19.84 -11.98
CA HIS A 426 7.95 20.22 -13.16
C HIS A 426 6.77 21.14 -12.76
N ARG A 427 7.04 22.12 -11.90
CA ARG A 427 5.98 22.92 -11.27
C ARG A 427 5.03 23.60 -12.28
N PRO A 428 5.49 24.29 -13.34
CA PRO A 428 4.60 24.92 -14.32
C PRO A 428 3.72 23.90 -15.06
N GLU A 429 4.29 22.77 -15.45
CA GLU A 429 3.60 21.71 -16.17
C GLU A 429 2.57 21.00 -15.27
N LEU A 430 2.90 20.82 -13.97
CA LEU A 430 1.98 20.26 -12.98
C LEU A 430 0.81 21.22 -12.69
N GLU A 431 1.04 22.53 -12.66
CA GLU A 431 -0.06 23.51 -12.56
C GLU A 431 -0.99 23.44 -13.77
N ALA A 432 -0.44 23.41 -14.99
CA ALA A 432 -1.23 23.26 -16.20
C ALA A 432 -1.95 21.88 -16.28
N TYR A 433 -1.35 20.83 -15.75
CA TYR A 433 -1.98 19.52 -15.61
C TYR A 433 -3.17 19.56 -14.64
N ALA A 434 -2.99 20.20 -13.48
CA ALA A 434 -4.05 20.36 -12.50
C ALA A 434 -5.23 21.18 -13.05
N ASP A 435 -4.93 22.25 -13.83
CA ASP A 435 -5.97 23.03 -14.51
C ASP A 435 -6.81 22.19 -15.48
N ARG A 436 -6.19 21.21 -16.19
CA ARG A 436 -6.94 20.27 -17.03
C ARG A 436 -7.84 19.34 -16.23
N VAL A 437 -7.32 18.77 -15.11
CA VAL A 437 -8.14 17.95 -14.22
C VAL A 437 -9.33 18.74 -13.67
N ILE A 438 -9.08 19.94 -13.17
CA ILE A 438 -10.13 20.84 -12.66
C ILE A 438 -11.15 21.16 -13.75
N GLY A 439 -10.71 21.37 -14.99
CA GLY A 439 -11.58 21.61 -16.14
C GLY A 439 -12.54 20.45 -16.42
N LEU A 440 -12.08 19.20 -16.30
CA LEU A 440 -12.94 18.01 -16.47
C LEU A 440 -14.05 17.95 -15.42
N TYR A 441 -13.75 18.29 -14.16
CA TYR A 441 -14.79 18.39 -13.13
C TYR A 441 -15.74 19.56 -13.37
N ASP A 442 -15.23 20.70 -13.83
CA ASP A 442 -16.03 21.90 -14.11
C ASP A 442 -17.03 21.69 -15.26
N GLU A 443 -16.71 20.82 -16.23
CA GLU A 443 -17.63 20.43 -17.31
C GLU A 443 -18.91 19.74 -16.79
N VAL A 444 -18.81 18.98 -15.71
CA VAL A 444 -19.93 18.22 -15.11
C VAL A 444 -20.48 18.84 -13.83
N ALA A 445 -19.76 19.78 -13.22
CA ALA A 445 -20.12 20.55 -12.03
C ALA A 445 -19.68 22.02 -12.19
N PRO A 446 -20.47 22.88 -12.85
CA PRO A 446 -20.04 24.23 -13.28
C PRO A 446 -19.63 25.20 -12.16
N ASN A 447 -19.93 24.89 -10.91
CA ASN A 447 -19.49 25.65 -9.75
C ASN A 447 -18.08 25.23 -9.24
N PHE A 448 -17.56 24.09 -9.71
CA PHE A 448 -16.40 23.44 -9.11
C PHE A 448 -15.14 24.32 -9.13
N LYS A 449 -14.78 24.84 -10.31
CA LYS A 449 -13.58 25.68 -10.44
C LYS A 449 -13.66 26.94 -9.59
N ALA A 450 -14.85 27.57 -9.52
CA ALA A 450 -15.08 28.77 -8.75
C ALA A 450 -15.07 28.53 -7.23
N SER A 451 -15.35 27.30 -6.79
CA SER A 451 -15.37 26.93 -5.38
C SER A 451 -13.97 26.71 -4.77
N ILE A 452 -12.91 26.61 -5.58
CA ILE A 452 -11.56 26.32 -5.12
C ILE A 452 -10.96 27.51 -4.38
N LEU A 453 -10.67 27.32 -3.09
CA LEU A 453 -10.01 28.30 -2.22
C LEU A 453 -8.47 28.12 -2.27
N HIS A 454 -7.99 26.89 -2.13
CA HIS A 454 -6.58 26.55 -2.14
C HIS A 454 -6.34 25.26 -2.90
N ARG A 455 -5.12 25.10 -3.47
CA ARG A 455 -4.67 23.87 -4.11
C ARG A 455 -3.25 23.48 -3.71
N ASP A 456 -3.00 22.19 -3.47
CA ASP A 456 -1.69 21.58 -3.26
C ASP A 456 -1.51 20.47 -4.29
N ILE A 457 -0.42 20.52 -5.06
CA ILE A 457 -0.13 19.58 -6.14
C ILE A 457 1.17 18.88 -5.80
N VAL A 458 1.13 17.55 -5.74
CA VAL A 458 2.28 16.70 -5.42
C VAL A 458 2.54 15.80 -6.61
N GLY A 459 3.63 16.07 -7.32
CA GLY A 459 4.08 15.30 -8.47
C GLY A 459 5.08 14.20 -8.09
N PRO A 460 5.57 13.42 -9.07
CA PRO A 460 6.55 12.35 -8.82
C PRO A 460 7.84 12.83 -8.16
N HIS A 461 8.33 14.05 -8.47
CA HIS A 461 9.54 14.60 -7.87
C HIS A 461 9.37 14.87 -6.37
N GLU A 462 8.28 15.50 -5.97
CA GLU A 462 7.96 15.77 -4.57
C GLU A 462 7.70 14.45 -3.82
N MET A 463 7.04 13.46 -4.45
CA MET A 463 6.84 12.13 -3.87
C MET A 463 8.17 11.45 -3.56
N GLU A 464 9.16 11.54 -4.45
CA GLU A 464 10.48 10.98 -4.23
C GLU A 464 11.28 11.76 -3.20
N THR A 465 11.40 13.08 -3.35
CA THR A 465 12.30 13.91 -2.53
C THR A 465 11.79 14.16 -1.12
N GLU A 466 10.46 14.31 -0.93
CA GLU A 466 9.89 14.58 0.39
C GLU A 466 9.52 13.31 1.15
N TYR A 467 9.16 12.22 0.44
CA TYR A 467 8.61 11.00 1.06
C TYR A 467 9.44 9.74 0.82
N GLY A 468 10.48 9.81 -0.03
CA GLY A 468 11.31 8.66 -0.36
C GLY A 468 10.61 7.62 -1.23
N LEU A 469 9.57 8.02 -1.97
CA LEU A 469 8.86 7.17 -2.92
C LEU A 469 9.60 7.19 -4.25
N ILE A 470 10.66 6.40 -4.38
CA ILE A 470 11.51 6.35 -5.57
C ILE A 470 10.67 6.16 -6.85
N GLY A 471 10.92 6.99 -7.86
CA GLY A 471 10.13 7.05 -9.10
C GLY A 471 8.74 7.67 -8.92
N GLY A 472 8.43 8.28 -7.77
CA GLY A 472 7.08 8.69 -7.41
C GLY A 472 6.11 7.51 -7.22
N ASN A 473 6.62 6.29 -7.08
CA ASN A 473 5.80 5.08 -7.06
C ASN A 473 5.23 4.81 -5.67
N ILE A 474 3.89 4.86 -5.56
CA ILE A 474 3.15 4.73 -4.30
C ILE A 474 3.20 3.31 -3.69
N PHE A 475 3.60 2.29 -4.46
CA PHE A 475 3.72 0.89 -4.02
C PHE A 475 5.16 0.47 -3.73
N HIS A 476 6.14 1.39 -3.83
CA HIS A 476 7.58 1.09 -3.79
C HIS A 476 8.03 0.10 -4.87
N GLY A 477 7.29 0.00 -5.97
CA GLY A 477 7.56 -0.85 -7.12
C GLY A 477 6.29 -1.18 -7.88
N GLU A 478 6.39 -1.28 -9.18
CA GLU A 478 5.27 -1.59 -10.07
C GLU A 478 4.58 -2.90 -9.67
N LEU A 479 3.25 -2.95 -9.84
CA LEU A 479 2.47 -4.18 -9.65
C LEU A 479 2.43 -5.00 -10.95
N SER A 480 3.58 -5.15 -11.59
CA SER A 480 3.75 -5.99 -12.78
C SER A 480 4.03 -7.44 -12.38
N LEU A 481 3.64 -8.38 -13.24
CA LEU A 481 3.65 -9.82 -12.93
C LEU A 481 5.02 -10.32 -12.47
N GLU A 482 6.09 -9.81 -13.06
CA GLU A 482 7.47 -10.16 -12.72
C GLU A 482 7.94 -9.57 -11.37
N GLN A 483 7.12 -8.74 -10.70
CA GLN A 483 7.40 -8.13 -9.41
C GLN A 483 6.36 -8.44 -8.34
N LEU A 484 5.62 -9.54 -8.50
CA LEU A 484 4.57 -9.96 -7.56
C LEU A 484 4.94 -11.27 -6.84
N PHE A 485 4.23 -11.54 -5.75
CA PHE A 485 4.32 -12.79 -4.96
C PHE A 485 5.77 -13.16 -4.60
N HIS A 486 6.23 -14.34 -5.03
CA HIS A 486 7.57 -14.87 -4.75
C HIS A 486 8.71 -14.10 -5.44
N MET A 487 8.39 -13.20 -6.38
CA MET A 487 9.35 -12.32 -7.05
C MET A 487 9.56 -10.98 -6.30
N ARG A 488 8.82 -10.72 -5.22
CA ARG A 488 8.80 -9.43 -4.54
C ARG A 488 9.51 -9.48 -3.19
N PRO A 489 10.66 -8.82 -2.91
CA PRO A 489 11.42 -7.92 -3.80
C PRO A 489 12.36 -8.65 -4.77
N ALA A 490 12.68 -9.92 -4.53
CA ALA A 490 13.56 -10.74 -5.36
C ALA A 490 13.24 -12.24 -5.16
N PRO A 491 13.49 -13.10 -6.16
CA PRO A 491 13.29 -14.53 -6.04
C PRO A 491 14.05 -15.12 -4.84
N GLY A 492 13.36 -15.94 -4.05
CA GLY A 492 13.93 -16.56 -2.85
C GLY A 492 13.96 -15.68 -1.60
N TYR A 493 13.49 -14.41 -1.67
CA TYR A 493 13.50 -13.46 -0.56
C TYR A 493 12.11 -12.84 -0.28
N ALA A 494 11.05 -13.47 -0.75
CA ALA A 494 9.68 -13.01 -0.52
C ALA A 494 9.14 -13.32 0.89
N ASP A 495 9.89 -14.05 1.72
CA ASP A 495 9.54 -14.42 3.10
C ASP A 495 10.04 -13.40 4.14
N TYR A 496 10.24 -12.15 3.73
CA TYR A 496 10.67 -11.00 4.55
C TYR A 496 12.09 -11.10 5.13
N ARG A 497 12.84 -12.16 4.80
CA ARG A 497 14.25 -12.32 5.12
C ARG A 497 15.10 -11.78 3.99
N THR A 498 16.33 -11.39 4.33
CA THR A 498 17.29 -10.87 3.35
C THR A 498 18.50 -11.80 3.23
N PRO A 499 19.39 -11.56 2.25
CA PRO A 499 20.68 -12.26 2.20
C PRO A 499 21.55 -12.06 3.46
N VAL A 500 21.35 -10.95 4.19
CA VAL A 500 22.12 -10.63 5.41
C VAL A 500 21.34 -11.12 6.63
N PRO A 501 21.75 -12.18 7.33
CA PRO A 501 21.10 -12.67 8.54
C PRO A 501 20.94 -11.55 9.60
N GLY A 502 19.79 -11.50 10.26
CA GLY A 502 19.46 -10.45 11.23
C GLY A 502 18.89 -9.17 10.58
N LEU A 503 19.02 -9.02 9.26
CA LEU A 503 18.30 -7.99 8.51
C LEU A 503 17.02 -8.57 7.93
N TYR A 504 15.91 -7.88 8.14
CA TYR A 504 14.59 -8.21 7.61
C TYR A 504 14.09 -7.06 6.76
N TYR A 505 13.25 -7.39 5.78
CA TYR A 505 12.68 -6.39 4.89
C TYR A 505 11.16 -6.41 4.97
N GLY A 506 10.57 -5.29 5.39
CA GLY A 506 9.13 -5.15 5.69
C GLY A 506 8.50 -3.89 5.06
N GLY A 507 9.06 -3.41 3.96
CA GLY A 507 8.52 -2.28 3.18
C GLY A 507 7.44 -2.70 2.18
N SER A 508 6.77 -1.73 1.56
CA SER A 508 5.71 -1.96 0.55
C SER A 508 6.20 -2.68 -0.71
N ALA A 509 7.52 -2.79 -0.92
CA ALA A 509 8.12 -3.59 -1.97
C ALA A 509 8.29 -5.09 -1.60
N THR A 510 7.67 -5.57 -0.53
CA THR A 510 7.55 -7.00 -0.22
C THR A 510 6.17 -7.52 -0.62
N HIS A 511 5.96 -8.84 -0.49
CA HIS A 511 4.67 -9.46 -0.71
C HIS A 511 3.57 -8.79 0.14
N ALA A 512 2.35 -8.86 -0.32
CA ALA A 512 1.17 -8.06 -0.13
C ALA A 512 1.25 -6.69 -0.84
N GLY A 513 2.41 -6.11 -1.07
CA GLY A 513 2.52 -4.82 -1.76
C GLY A 513 2.18 -3.62 -0.89
N GLY A 514 1.88 -2.50 -1.54
CA GLY A 514 1.44 -1.25 -0.93
C GLY A 514 -0.05 -1.24 -0.54
N GLY A 515 -0.57 -0.08 -0.12
CA GLY A 515 -1.99 0.13 0.22
C GLY A 515 -2.27 0.38 1.70
N VAL A 516 -1.28 0.83 2.46
CA VAL A 516 -1.40 1.14 3.91
C VAL A 516 -1.93 -0.05 4.74
N CYS A 517 -1.57 -1.26 4.35
CA CYS A 517 -2.09 -2.49 4.96
C CYS A 517 -1.35 -2.93 6.24
N GLY A 518 -0.11 -2.48 6.47
CA GLY A 518 0.72 -2.93 7.60
C GLY A 518 1.21 -4.38 7.52
N ILE A 519 0.77 -5.16 6.54
CA ILE A 519 1.12 -6.58 6.38
C ILE A 519 2.63 -6.79 6.26
N PRO A 520 3.38 -6.04 5.41
CA PRO A 520 4.82 -6.19 5.29
C PRO A 520 5.55 -6.07 6.63
N GLY A 521 5.23 -5.03 7.41
CA GLY A 521 5.82 -4.81 8.72
C GLY A 521 5.48 -5.92 9.72
N TRP A 522 4.22 -6.35 9.75
CA TRP A 522 3.76 -7.46 10.57
C TRP A 522 4.50 -8.76 10.27
N GLN A 523 4.61 -9.11 9.00
CA GLN A 523 5.27 -10.35 8.58
C GLN A 523 6.79 -10.32 8.81
N ALA A 524 7.45 -9.18 8.57
CA ALA A 524 8.87 -9.01 8.89
C ALA A 524 9.14 -9.19 10.40
N ALA A 525 8.31 -8.59 11.25
CA ALA A 525 8.40 -8.79 12.70
C ALA A 525 8.18 -10.26 13.10
N ARG A 526 7.19 -10.94 12.51
CA ARG A 526 6.95 -12.38 12.75
C ARG A 526 8.15 -13.24 12.33
N ALA A 527 8.76 -12.93 11.19
CA ALA A 527 9.96 -13.61 10.72
C ALA A 527 11.12 -13.45 11.71
N ALA A 528 11.38 -12.23 12.18
CA ALA A 528 12.42 -11.92 13.16
C ALA A 528 12.19 -12.61 14.51
N ILE A 529 10.97 -12.58 15.02
CA ILE A 529 10.59 -13.26 16.27
C ILE A 529 10.77 -14.77 16.16
N ALA A 530 10.36 -15.37 15.02
CA ALA A 530 10.48 -16.81 14.79
C ALA A 530 11.96 -17.25 14.76
N ASP A 531 12.81 -16.49 14.06
CA ASP A 531 14.24 -16.82 13.94
C ASP A 531 14.95 -16.66 15.29
N ARG A 532 14.66 -15.61 16.06
CA ARG A 532 15.22 -15.44 17.41
C ARG A 532 14.84 -16.58 18.35
N LYS A 533 13.58 -17.06 18.28
CA LYS A 533 13.13 -18.22 19.05
C LYS A 533 13.91 -19.49 18.66
N ALA A 534 14.10 -19.71 17.37
CA ALA A 534 14.85 -20.87 16.86
C ALA A 534 16.33 -20.83 17.28
N GLU A 535 17.00 -19.67 17.19
CA GLU A 535 18.37 -19.46 17.64
C GLU A 535 18.50 -19.74 19.17
N SER A 536 17.57 -19.22 19.97
CA SER A 536 17.56 -19.43 21.41
C SER A 536 17.37 -20.92 21.78
N GLN A 537 16.50 -21.63 21.07
CA GLN A 537 16.30 -23.06 21.29
C GLN A 537 17.54 -23.89 20.89
N ALA A 538 18.17 -23.56 19.76
CA ALA A 538 19.42 -24.20 19.33
C ALA A 538 20.55 -24.01 20.34
N ALA A 539 20.72 -22.79 20.85
CA ALA A 539 21.72 -22.47 21.87
C ALA A 539 21.49 -23.28 23.18
N ARG A 540 20.23 -23.40 23.63
CA ARG A 540 19.88 -24.22 24.82
C ARG A 540 20.19 -25.70 24.61
N ARG A 541 19.85 -26.27 23.44
CA ARG A 541 20.17 -27.68 23.11
C ARG A 541 21.66 -27.93 23.11
N THR A 542 22.45 -27.03 22.55
CA THR A 542 23.91 -27.14 22.52
C THR A 542 24.51 -27.06 23.93
N ALA A 543 23.99 -26.18 24.79
CA ALA A 543 24.41 -26.06 26.18
C ALA A 543 24.11 -27.34 26.99
N THR A 544 22.90 -27.93 26.80
CA THR A 544 22.50 -29.19 27.45
C THR A 544 23.41 -30.36 27.03
N LEU A 545 23.74 -30.46 25.75
CA LEU A 545 24.64 -31.50 25.23
C LEU A 545 26.07 -31.37 25.79
N ARG A 546 26.57 -30.14 25.94
CA ARG A 546 27.89 -29.87 26.53
C ARG A 546 27.92 -30.14 28.06
N GLY A 547 26.85 -29.81 28.76
CA GLY A 547 26.71 -30.08 30.19
C GLY A 547 26.58 -31.57 30.52
N GLY A 548 25.94 -32.37 29.64
CA GLY A 548 25.81 -33.82 29.79
C GLY A 548 27.12 -34.60 29.54
N ALA A 549 28.02 -34.04 28.71
CA ALA A 549 29.32 -34.70 28.41
C ALA A 549 30.38 -34.49 29.56
N GLY A 550 30.17 -33.55 30.46
CA GLY A 550 31.09 -33.29 31.62
C GLY A 550 30.84 -34.11 32.87
N GLY A 551 29.70 -34.83 32.96
CA GLY A 551 29.29 -35.58 34.16
C GLY A 551 29.74 -37.04 34.25
N GLY A 552 30.51 -37.54 33.30
CA GLY A 552 30.82 -38.97 33.14
C GLY A 552 32.23 -39.44 33.56
N ARG A 553 33.01 -38.67 34.35
CA ARG A 553 34.29 -39.13 34.91
C ARG A 553 34.34 -38.94 36.42
N GLY A 554 34.11 -40.04 37.16
CA GLY A 554 34.33 -40.07 38.62
C GLY A 554 33.52 -41.10 39.39
N ARG A 555 33.54 -42.36 39.01
CA ARG A 555 33.28 -43.49 39.93
C ARG A 555 34.37 -44.51 39.79
N GLU A 556 35.54 -44.22 40.43
CA GLU A 556 36.50 -45.25 40.75
C GLU A 556 35.89 -46.18 41.80
N ARG A 557 35.78 -47.45 41.45
CA ARG A 557 35.47 -48.53 42.35
C ARG A 557 36.69 -48.83 43.24
N GLY A 558 36.71 -48.35 44.46
CA GLY A 558 37.58 -48.89 45.50
C GLY A 558 37.17 -50.32 45.83
N ARG A 559 37.93 -51.31 45.35
CA ARG A 559 37.97 -52.65 45.91
C ARG A 559 38.88 -52.61 47.11
N ARG A 560 38.36 -52.96 48.29
CA ARG A 560 39.15 -53.46 49.40
C ARG A 560 38.93 -54.95 49.52
N ALA A 561 40.05 -55.63 49.73
CA ALA A 561 40.24 -57.03 50.05
C ALA A 561 39.56 -57.44 51.38
#